data_3261013b49e8ea7674f9a1bd9c45b5e3
#
_entry.id   3261013b49e8ea7674f9a1bd9c45b5e3
#
_cell.length_a   1.000
_cell.length_b   1.000
_cell.length_c   1.000
_cell.angle_alpha   90.00
_cell.angle_beta   90.00
_cell.angle_gamma   90.00
#
_symmetry.space_group_name_H-M   'P 1'
#
loop_
_entity.id
_entity.type
_entity.pdbx_description
1 polymer ?
#
loop_
_entity_poly.entity_id
_entity_poly.type
_entity_poly.pdbx_seq_one_letter_code
_entity_poly.pdbx_strand_id
1 'polypeptide(L)'
;MDRRNGEARLDALTHVRWIAGGTGAGKSTVAAALAQRYGVRVYDGDRAEHRWSARCTPDRHPHMHAAWNRPPGSMWADRSPREIFQAMASLHGETVGFVAEDLAALPSDRIIVVDYFGVLPGHLAPLLHRSDHAAFLVPTPEFRARVLGRRYADPARARANWGDQDLETVLAKRLARDTLWDDEVRLQAGTHGLEVITIDGRTPIADLTHRLANRFGLEPARR
;
A
#
# COMPACT_ATOMS: atom_id res chain seq x y z
N MET A 1 23.66 6.59 9.39
CA MET A 1 22.41 7.37 9.22
C MET A 1 22.33 8.33 10.39
N ASP A 2 22.45 9.64 10.14
CA ASP A 2 22.61 10.65 11.20
C ASP A 2 21.29 10.79 11.97
N ARG A 3 21.37 10.69 13.33
CA ARG A 3 20.19 10.77 14.24
C ARG A 3 19.37 12.05 14.03
N ARG A 4 20.02 13.18 13.76
CA ARG A 4 19.33 14.47 13.51
C ARG A 4 18.48 14.47 12.24
N ASN A 5 18.92 13.76 11.18
CA ASN A 5 18.13 13.61 9.95
C ASN A 5 16.94 12.66 10.14
N GLY A 6 17.04 11.71 11.08
CA GLY A 6 15.93 10.81 11.43
C GLY A 6 14.84 11.53 12.23
N GLU A 7 15.22 12.31 13.26
CA GLU A 7 14.27 13.08 14.08
C GLU A 7 13.54 14.14 13.26
N ALA A 8 14.25 14.90 12.42
CA ALA A 8 13.64 15.90 11.53
C ALA A 8 12.66 15.28 10.51
N ARG A 9 12.88 14.02 10.06
CA ARG A 9 11.93 13.29 9.21
C ARG A 9 10.70 12.80 9.96
N LEU A 10 10.84 12.39 11.21
CA LEU A 10 9.72 11.98 12.06
C LEU A 10 8.81 13.17 12.35
N ASP A 11 9.36 14.34 12.70
CA ASP A 11 8.59 15.55 12.96
C ASP A 11 7.82 16.02 11.73
N ALA A 12 8.37 15.81 10.53
CA ALA A 12 7.73 16.19 9.27
C ALA A 12 6.47 15.37 8.92
N LEU A 13 6.28 14.17 9.52
CA LEU A 13 5.19 13.26 9.19
C LEU A 13 4.15 13.05 10.30
N THR A 14 4.16 13.90 11.33
CA THR A 14 3.22 13.81 12.48
C THR A 14 1.75 13.91 12.07
N HIS A 15 1.47 14.63 10.99
CA HIS A 15 0.13 14.80 10.40
C HIS A 15 -0.27 13.68 9.42
N VAL A 16 0.57 12.65 9.24
CA VAL A 16 0.33 11.57 8.29
C VAL A 16 -0.30 10.35 8.99
N ARG A 17 -1.26 9.72 8.34
CA ARG A 17 -1.89 8.45 8.74
C ARG A 17 -1.77 7.46 7.58
N TRP A 18 -1.52 6.20 7.88
CA TRP A 18 -1.19 5.21 6.88
C TRP A 18 -2.23 4.08 6.84
N ILE A 19 -2.80 3.87 5.67
CA ILE A 19 -3.62 2.70 5.36
C ILE A 19 -2.85 1.87 4.32
N ALA A 20 -2.22 0.80 4.76
CA ALA A 20 -1.41 -0.09 3.93
C ALA A 20 -1.95 -1.54 3.98
N GLY A 21 -1.19 -2.51 3.49
CA GLY A 21 -1.53 -3.95 3.56
C GLY A 21 -1.91 -4.54 2.22
N GLY A 22 -2.77 -5.57 2.23
CA GLY A 22 -3.02 -6.44 1.08
C GLY A 22 -3.84 -5.82 -0.04
N THR A 23 -3.65 -6.34 -1.24
CA THR A 23 -4.45 -5.97 -2.42
C THR A 23 -5.90 -6.43 -2.24
N GLY A 24 -6.85 -5.59 -2.63
CA GLY A 24 -8.28 -5.92 -2.56
C GLY A 24 -8.91 -5.73 -1.17
N ALA A 25 -8.16 -5.22 -0.18
CA ALA A 25 -8.64 -4.99 1.19
C ALA A 25 -9.56 -3.77 1.36
N GLY A 26 -9.84 -3.00 0.31
CA GLY A 26 -10.71 -1.82 0.39
C GLY A 26 -10.04 -0.55 0.90
N LYS A 27 -8.71 -0.48 0.93
CA LYS A 27 -7.93 0.70 1.37
C LYS A 27 -8.42 1.99 0.73
N SER A 28 -8.47 2.05 -0.61
CA SER A 28 -8.89 3.24 -1.36
C SER A 28 -10.34 3.64 -1.07
N THR A 29 -11.22 2.66 -0.87
CA THR A 29 -12.62 2.91 -0.52
C THR A 29 -12.72 3.59 0.85
N VAL A 30 -11.96 3.09 1.84
CA VAL A 30 -11.94 3.66 3.18
C VAL A 30 -11.24 5.02 3.20
N ALA A 31 -10.12 5.18 2.49
CA ALA A 31 -9.42 6.47 2.37
C ALA A 31 -10.33 7.54 1.77
N ALA A 32 -11.08 7.22 0.72
CA ALA A 32 -12.08 8.11 0.13
C ALA A 32 -13.21 8.47 1.11
N ALA A 33 -13.72 7.48 1.87
CA ALA A 33 -14.75 7.72 2.88
C ALA A 33 -14.24 8.60 4.03
N LEU A 34 -12.98 8.43 4.46
CA LEU A 34 -12.33 9.31 5.43
C LEU A 34 -12.21 10.74 4.91
N ALA A 35 -11.79 10.92 3.65
CA ALA A 35 -11.71 12.24 3.04
C ALA A 35 -13.08 12.94 3.00
N GLN A 36 -14.11 12.23 2.58
CA GLN A 36 -15.47 12.76 2.50
C GLN A 36 -16.03 13.17 3.87
N ARG A 37 -15.79 12.34 4.91
CA ARG A 37 -16.44 12.54 6.22
C ARG A 37 -15.64 13.41 7.17
N TYR A 38 -14.30 13.36 7.09
CA TYR A 38 -13.39 14.00 8.03
C TYR A 38 -12.51 15.10 7.40
N GLY A 39 -12.65 15.38 6.09
CA GLY A 39 -11.92 16.45 5.41
C GLY A 39 -10.42 16.22 5.29
N VAL A 40 -9.93 14.98 5.48
CA VAL A 40 -8.52 14.64 5.33
C VAL A 40 -8.11 14.68 3.86
N ARG A 41 -6.83 14.93 3.60
CA ARG A 41 -6.26 14.77 2.26
C ARG A 41 -5.89 13.31 2.04
N VAL A 42 -6.15 12.74 0.85
CA VAL A 42 -5.68 11.41 0.48
C VAL A 42 -4.44 11.54 -0.39
N TYR A 43 -3.38 10.81 -0.02
CA TYR A 43 -2.23 10.56 -0.86
C TYR A 43 -2.36 9.16 -1.45
N ASP A 44 -2.58 9.08 -2.77
CA ASP A 44 -2.69 7.84 -3.53
C ASP A 44 -1.27 7.40 -3.96
N GLY A 45 -0.72 6.43 -3.25
CA GLY A 45 0.62 5.91 -3.48
C GLY A 45 0.74 5.14 -4.80
N ASP A 46 -0.28 4.38 -5.19
CA ASP A 46 -0.29 3.63 -6.45
C ASP A 46 -0.19 4.61 -7.66
N ARG A 47 -0.91 5.73 -7.59
CA ARG A 47 -0.81 6.79 -8.59
C ARG A 47 0.51 7.55 -8.52
N ALA A 48 1.05 7.75 -7.33
CA ALA A 48 2.32 8.44 -7.13
C ALA A 48 3.50 7.65 -7.70
N GLU A 49 3.46 6.32 -7.58
CA GLU A 49 4.51 5.41 -8.06
C GLU A 49 4.88 5.65 -9.52
N HIS A 50 3.90 5.95 -10.38
CA HIS A 50 4.16 6.27 -11.79
C HIS A 50 5.09 7.48 -12.00
N ARG A 51 5.19 8.40 -11.04
CA ARG A 51 6.05 9.60 -11.13
C ARG A 51 7.46 9.35 -10.60
N TRP A 52 7.70 8.24 -9.90
CA TRP A 52 9.01 7.95 -9.30
C TRP A 52 10.03 7.43 -10.31
N SER A 53 9.58 6.97 -11.48
CA SER A 53 10.46 6.48 -12.55
C SER A 53 11.57 7.48 -12.92
N ALA A 54 11.27 8.79 -12.95
CA ALA A 54 12.23 9.84 -13.24
C ALA A 54 13.30 10.05 -12.13
N ARG A 55 13.05 9.57 -10.90
CA ARG A 55 13.97 9.66 -9.75
C ARG A 55 14.63 8.32 -9.43
N CYS A 56 14.19 7.26 -10.10
CA CYS A 56 14.66 5.90 -9.89
C CYS A 56 16.03 5.71 -10.54
N THR A 57 16.99 5.16 -9.80
CA THR A 57 18.32 4.82 -10.32
C THR A 57 18.63 3.35 -10.06
N PRO A 58 19.36 2.66 -10.96
CA PRO A 58 19.66 1.24 -10.79
C PRO A 58 20.46 0.93 -9.51
N ASP A 59 21.33 1.86 -9.08
CA ASP A 59 22.16 1.65 -7.89
C ASP A 59 21.38 1.77 -6.57
N ARG A 60 20.39 2.67 -6.51
CA ARG A 60 19.60 2.90 -5.29
C ARG A 60 18.27 2.16 -5.26
N HIS A 61 17.72 1.84 -6.43
CA HIS A 61 16.40 1.26 -6.61
C HIS A 61 16.43 0.14 -7.66
N PRO A 62 17.26 -0.91 -7.47
CA PRO A 62 17.48 -1.94 -8.49
C PRO A 62 16.22 -2.70 -8.88
N HIS A 63 15.34 -3.00 -7.92
CA HIS A 63 14.11 -3.76 -8.18
C HIS A 63 13.06 -2.89 -8.89
N MET A 64 12.90 -1.64 -8.48
CA MET A 64 12.00 -0.69 -9.14
C MET A 64 12.47 -0.38 -10.56
N HIS A 65 13.76 -0.10 -10.73
CA HIS A 65 14.36 0.14 -12.05
C HIS A 65 14.18 -1.09 -12.97
N ALA A 66 14.40 -2.31 -12.46
CA ALA A 66 14.18 -3.52 -13.22
C ALA A 66 12.70 -3.74 -13.59
N ALA A 67 11.76 -3.37 -12.72
CA ALA A 67 10.32 -3.48 -12.99
C ALA A 67 9.87 -2.51 -14.09
N TRP A 68 10.30 -1.25 -14.04
CA TRP A 68 9.95 -0.22 -15.03
C TRP A 68 10.49 -0.50 -16.44
N ASN A 69 11.63 -1.17 -16.54
CA ASN A 69 12.26 -1.49 -17.84
C ASN A 69 11.76 -2.81 -18.45
N ARG A 70 10.65 -3.37 -17.95
CA ARG A 70 10.05 -4.62 -18.47
C ARG A 70 8.79 -4.34 -19.26
N PRO A 71 8.51 -5.14 -20.30
CA PRO A 71 7.22 -5.11 -20.97
C PRO A 71 6.08 -5.42 -19.99
N PRO A 72 4.92 -4.75 -20.13
CA PRO A 72 3.74 -5.04 -19.32
C PRO A 72 3.40 -6.54 -19.32
N GLY A 73 3.09 -7.11 -18.17
CA GLY A 73 2.73 -8.51 -18.02
C GLY A 73 3.88 -9.51 -18.03
N SER A 74 5.08 -9.15 -18.52
CA SER A 74 6.19 -10.10 -18.66
C SER A 74 6.68 -10.69 -17.33
N MET A 75 6.50 -9.97 -16.22
CA MET A 75 6.83 -10.49 -14.89
C MET A 75 5.99 -11.70 -14.47
N TRP A 76 4.81 -11.89 -15.09
CA TRP A 76 3.87 -12.97 -14.77
C TRP A 76 4.05 -14.20 -15.67
N ALA A 77 4.73 -14.07 -16.82
CA ALA A 77 4.89 -15.12 -17.80
C ALA A 77 5.70 -16.30 -17.23
N ASP A 78 6.98 -16.08 -16.96
CA ASP A 78 7.98 -17.13 -16.72
C ASP A 78 8.44 -17.24 -15.27
N ARG A 79 7.76 -16.53 -14.34
CA ARG A 79 8.13 -16.50 -12.92
C ARG A 79 7.12 -17.21 -12.05
N SER A 80 7.63 -17.87 -11.00
CA SER A 80 6.83 -18.37 -9.90
C SER A 80 6.31 -17.22 -9.03
N PRO A 81 5.25 -17.42 -8.26
CA PRO A 81 4.75 -16.41 -7.30
C PRO A 81 5.82 -15.92 -6.31
N ARG A 82 6.71 -16.80 -5.87
CA ARG A 82 7.83 -16.47 -4.96
C ARG A 82 8.86 -15.56 -5.63
N GLU A 83 9.24 -15.84 -6.87
CA GLU A 83 10.17 -14.99 -7.62
C GLU A 83 9.57 -13.61 -7.91
N ILE A 84 8.26 -13.56 -8.19
CA ILE A 84 7.56 -12.29 -8.36
C ILE A 84 7.56 -11.50 -7.04
N PHE A 85 7.26 -12.16 -5.92
CA PHE A 85 7.29 -11.55 -4.59
C PHE A 85 8.69 -11.01 -4.26
N GLN A 86 9.73 -11.81 -4.46
CA GLN A 86 11.11 -11.43 -4.20
C GLN A 86 11.62 -10.27 -5.10
N ALA A 87 11.03 -10.09 -6.27
CA ALA A 87 11.37 -9.01 -7.18
C ALA A 87 10.63 -7.69 -6.90
N MET A 88 9.74 -7.64 -5.91
CA MET A 88 8.97 -6.43 -5.61
C MET A 88 9.84 -5.36 -4.94
N ALA A 89 9.93 -4.17 -5.52
CA ALA A 89 10.65 -3.03 -4.96
C ALA A 89 10.21 -2.68 -3.53
N SER A 90 8.92 -2.82 -3.26
CA SER A 90 8.31 -2.60 -1.94
C SER A 90 8.77 -3.60 -0.87
N LEU A 91 9.12 -4.83 -1.24
CA LEU A 91 9.70 -5.81 -0.32
C LEU A 91 11.07 -5.36 0.20
N HIS A 92 11.81 -4.64 -0.63
CA HIS A 92 13.17 -4.16 -0.34
C HIS A 92 13.20 -2.71 0.20
N GLY A 93 12.03 -2.11 0.45
CA GLY A 93 11.92 -0.75 1.00
C GLY A 93 12.24 0.37 0.01
N GLU A 94 12.38 0.07 -1.28
CA GLU A 94 12.71 1.09 -2.29
C GLU A 94 11.60 2.12 -2.48
N THR A 95 10.36 1.78 -2.16
CA THR A 95 9.18 2.64 -2.35
C THR A 95 8.95 3.63 -1.21
N VAL A 96 9.27 3.24 0.04
CA VAL A 96 8.95 4.04 1.22
C VAL A 96 9.69 5.38 1.26
N GLY A 97 10.92 5.43 0.72
CA GLY A 97 11.71 6.66 0.61
C GLY A 97 11.02 7.71 -0.27
N PHE A 98 10.49 7.29 -1.42
CA PHE A 98 9.75 8.18 -2.33
C PHE A 98 8.48 8.72 -1.70
N VAL A 99 7.71 7.85 -1.01
CA VAL A 99 6.51 8.28 -0.29
C VAL A 99 6.84 9.33 0.76
N ALA A 100 7.89 9.10 1.57
CA ALA A 100 8.31 10.02 2.61
C ALA A 100 8.76 11.39 2.04
N GLU A 101 9.50 11.37 0.93
CA GLU A 101 9.92 12.59 0.23
C GLU A 101 8.72 13.37 -0.34
N ASP A 102 7.78 12.66 -0.99
CA ASP A 102 6.57 13.27 -1.54
C ASP A 102 5.72 13.90 -0.43
N LEU A 103 5.54 13.20 0.70
CA LEU A 103 4.76 13.69 1.85
C LEU A 103 5.40 14.91 2.52
N ALA A 104 6.72 14.91 2.66
CA ALA A 104 7.45 16.03 3.24
C ALA A 104 7.36 17.32 2.38
N ALA A 105 7.08 17.16 1.08
CA ALA A 105 6.87 18.28 0.16
C ALA A 105 5.42 18.82 0.17
N LEU A 106 4.48 18.10 0.82
CA LEU A 106 3.08 18.52 0.90
C LEU A 106 2.86 19.46 2.10
N PRO A 107 1.90 20.41 2.02
CA PRO A 107 1.50 21.22 3.17
C PRO A 107 0.96 20.34 4.31
N SER A 108 1.36 20.67 5.54
CA SER A 108 0.97 19.99 6.78
C SER A 108 -0.24 20.63 7.48
N ASP A 109 -1.00 21.47 6.78
CA ASP A 109 -2.17 22.21 7.26
C ASP A 109 -3.36 21.32 7.63
N ARG A 110 -3.34 20.06 7.21
CA ARG A 110 -4.36 19.05 7.51
C ARG A 110 -3.79 17.64 7.53
N ILE A 111 -4.51 16.72 8.14
CA ILE A 111 -4.15 15.29 8.13
C ILE A 111 -4.13 14.75 6.71
N ILE A 112 -3.07 14.01 6.38
CA ILE A 112 -2.93 13.27 5.13
C ILE A 112 -3.09 11.78 5.44
N VAL A 113 -4.03 11.12 4.75
CA VAL A 113 -4.18 9.66 4.78
C VAL A 113 -3.48 9.08 3.54
N VAL A 114 -2.46 8.27 3.77
CA VAL A 114 -1.78 7.52 2.72
C VAL A 114 -2.56 6.26 2.43
N ASP A 115 -2.98 6.08 1.19
CA ASP A 115 -3.51 4.84 0.62
C ASP A 115 -2.43 4.23 -0.27
N TYR A 116 -1.74 3.21 0.22
CA TYR A 116 -0.68 2.58 -0.56
C TYR A 116 -0.46 1.11 -0.18
N PHE A 117 -0.31 0.27 -1.22
CA PHE A 117 0.03 -1.13 -1.07
C PHE A 117 1.51 -1.33 -0.73
N GLY A 118 2.41 -0.59 -1.37
CA GLY A 118 3.83 -0.83 -1.46
C GLY A 118 4.65 -0.45 -0.22
N VAL A 119 4.10 -0.61 0.99
CA VAL A 119 4.79 -0.33 2.26
C VAL A 119 4.63 -1.49 3.23
N LEU A 120 5.74 -2.02 3.73
CA LEU A 120 5.76 -3.03 4.78
C LEU A 120 5.88 -2.39 6.18
N PRO A 121 5.37 -3.07 7.23
CA PRO A 121 5.44 -2.59 8.61
C PRO A 121 6.86 -2.23 9.06
N GLY A 122 7.86 -3.06 8.75
CA GLY A 122 9.25 -2.84 9.15
C GLY A 122 9.88 -1.60 8.53
N HIS A 123 9.49 -1.25 7.30
CA HIS A 123 9.96 -0.04 6.62
C HIS A 123 9.22 1.21 7.11
N LEU A 124 7.96 1.05 7.54
CA LEU A 124 7.12 2.14 8.00
C LEU A 124 7.36 2.51 9.47
N ALA A 125 7.59 1.52 10.33
CA ALA A 125 7.73 1.72 11.78
C ALA A 125 8.75 2.84 12.15
N PRO A 126 9.93 2.96 11.49
CA PRO A 126 10.87 4.05 11.77
C PRO A 126 10.38 5.45 11.37
N LEU A 127 9.29 5.56 10.60
CA LEU A 127 8.68 6.81 10.14
C LEU A 127 7.45 7.20 10.95
N LEU A 128 7.00 6.34 11.85
CA LEU A 128 5.80 6.56 12.64
C LEU A 128 6.14 7.32 13.94
N HIS A 129 5.47 8.43 14.16
CA HIS A 129 5.51 9.11 15.46
C HIS A 129 4.75 8.32 16.54
N ARG A 130 3.68 7.60 16.16
CA ARG A 130 2.84 6.74 17.01
C ARG A 130 2.38 5.52 16.25
N SER A 131 2.26 4.38 16.92
CA SER A 131 1.79 3.13 16.29
C SER A 131 0.33 3.20 15.81
N ASP A 132 -0.49 4.05 16.43
CA ASP A 132 -1.89 4.25 16.03
C ASP A 132 -2.04 5.15 14.77
N HIS A 133 -0.95 5.70 14.24
CA HIS A 133 -0.93 6.40 12.96
C HIS A 133 -0.88 5.46 11.74
N ALA A 134 -0.80 4.15 11.94
CA ALA A 134 -0.83 3.18 10.86
C ALA A 134 -1.84 2.05 11.13
N ALA A 135 -2.45 1.54 10.06
CA ALA A 135 -3.25 0.32 10.06
C ALA A 135 -3.00 -0.46 8.76
N PHE A 136 -2.86 -1.77 8.89
CA PHE A 136 -2.66 -2.67 7.76
C PHE A 136 -3.93 -3.47 7.52
N LEU A 137 -4.60 -3.24 6.38
CA LEU A 137 -5.79 -3.99 6.00
C LEU A 137 -5.37 -5.21 5.19
N VAL A 138 -5.66 -6.40 5.68
CA VAL A 138 -5.26 -7.65 5.05
C VAL A 138 -6.50 -8.49 4.77
N PRO A 139 -6.84 -8.77 3.49
CA PRO A 139 -8.03 -9.53 3.16
C PRO A 139 -7.84 -11.02 3.46
N THR A 140 -8.94 -11.73 3.71
CA THR A 140 -8.89 -13.19 3.66
C THR A 140 -8.65 -13.65 2.23
N PRO A 141 -8.04 -14.86 2.02
CA PRO A 141 -7.83 -15.40 0.68
C PRO A 141 -9.11 -15.47 -0.16
N GLU A 142 -10.21 -15.90 0.44
CA GLU A 142 -11.52 -16.04 -0.23
C GLU A 142 -12.10 -14.68 -0.62
N PHE A 143 -11.98 -13.69 0.28
CA PHE A 143 -12.45 -12.32 -0.02
C PHE A 143 -11.63 -11.70 -1.15
N ARG A 144 -10.30 -11.84 -1.10
CA ARG A 144 -9.41 -11.37 -2.16
C ARG A 144 -9.74 -12.02 -3.50
N ALA A 145 -9.83 -13.35 -3.55
CA ALA A 145 -10.13 -14.08 -4.79
C ALA A 145 -11.42 -13.55 -5.43
N ARG A 146 -12.46 -13.35 -4.63
CA ARG A 146 -13.75 -12.80 -5.04
C ARG A 146 -13.63 -11.37 -5.60
N VAL A 147 -12.88 -10.50 -4.90
CA VAL A 147 -12.69 -9.09 -5.30
C VAL A 147 -11.85 -8.98 -6.57
N LEU A 148 -10.74 -9.73 -6.67
CA LEU A 148 -9.88 -9.70 -7.84
C LEU A 148 -10.55 -10.37 -9.05
N GLY A 149 -11.26 -11.48 -8.86
CA GLY A 149 -12.06 -12.10 -9.91
C GLY A 149 -13.07 -11.13 -10.54
N ARG A 150 -13.82 -10.38 -9.71
CA ARG A 150 -14.73 -9.34 -10.20
C ARG A 150 -14.01 -8.17 -10.89
N ARG A 151 -12.87 -7.74 -10.34
CA ARG A 151 -12.08 -6.63 -10.89
C ARG A 151 -11.56 -6.92 -12.29
N TYR A 152 -11.12 -8.15 -12.53
CA TYR A 152 -10.49 -8.59 -13.77
C TYR A 152 -11.42 -9.40 -14.68
N ALA A 153 -12.71 -9.50 -14.34
CA ALA A 153 -13.75 -9.94 -15.25
C ALA A 153 -13.91 -8.99 -16.47
N ASP A 154 -13.46 -7.73 -16.34
CA ASP A 154 -13.33 -6.80 -17.46
C ASP A 154 -12.05 -7.10 -18.27
N PRO A 155 -12.17 -7.57 -19.53
CA PRO A 155 -11.02 -7.93 -20.37
C PRO A 155 -10.07 -6.76 -20.66
N ALA A 156 -10.60 -5.54 -20.78
CA ALA A 156 -9.77 -4.36 -21.03
C ALA A 156 -8.84 -4.08 -19.84
N ARG A 157 -9.37 -4.19 -18.63
CA ARG A 157 -8.59 -4.04 -17.40
C ARG A 157 -7.58 -5.17 -17.22
N ALA A 158 -7.94 -6.40 -17.52
CA ALA A 158 -7.05 -7.54 -17.47
C ALA A 158 -5.86 -7.34 -18.43
N ARG A 159 -6.14 -6.99 -19.68
CA ARG A 159 -5.10 -6.71 -20.69
C ARG A 159 -4.20 -5.54 -20.32
N ALA A 160 -4.74 -4.47 -19.77
CA ALA A 160 -3.95 -3.31 -19.33
C ALA A 160 -2.92 -3.68 -18.24
N ASN A 161 -3.23 -4.65 -17.37
CA ASN A 161 -2.35 -5.08 -16.28
C ASN A 161 -1.39 -6.21 -16.68
N TRP A 162 -1.82 -7.12 -17.54
CA TRP A 162 -1.15 -8.40 -17.77
C TRP A 162 -0.81 -8.68 -19.24
N GLY A 163 -1.12 -7.73 -20.14
CA GLY A 163 -0.94 -7.94 -21.57
C GLY A 163 -1.85 -9.07 -22.08
N ASP A 164 -1.31 -9.87 -22.99
CA ASP A 164 -2.04 -11.01 -23.61
C ASP A 164 -1.82 -12.33 -22.85
N GLN A 165 -1.42 -12.28 -21.57
CA GLN A 165 -1.25 -13.46 -20.73
C GLN A 165 -2.60 -14.14 -20.43
N ASP A 166 -2.57 -15.47 -20.21
CA ASP A 166 -3.76 -16.21 -19.78
C ASP A 166 -4.25 -15.73 -18.42
N LEU A 167 -5.49 -15.26 -18.39
CA LEU A 167 -6.10 -14.61 -17.23
C LEU A 167 -6.13 -15.53 -15.99
N GLU A 168 -6.49 -16.79 -16.16
CA GLU A 168 -6.61 -17.75 -15.06
C GLU A 168 -5.25 -18.01 -14.41
N THR A 169 -4.25 -18.29 -15.25
CA THR A 169 -2.87 -18.51 -14.80
C THR A 169 -2.29 -17.29 -14.06
N VAL A 170 -2.46 -16.09 -14.63
CA VAL A 170 -1.93 -14.87 -14.03
C VAL A 170 -2.66 -14.53 -12.73
N LEU A 171 -3.98 -14.70 -12.70
CA LEU A 171 -4.77 -14.47 -11.48
C LEU A 171 -4.34 -15.44 -10.36
N ALA A 172 -4.14 -16.72 -10.68
CA ALA A 172 -3.64 -17.71 -9.71
C ALA A 172 -2.26 -17.33 -9.18
N LYS A 173 -1.30 -16.95 -10.04
CA LYS A 173 0.02 -16.45 -9.63
C LYS A 173 -0.09 -15.19 -8.76
N ARG A 174 -0.98 -14.26 -9.13
CA ARG A 174 -1.24 -13.03 -8.38
C ARG A 174 -1.74 -13.33 -6.99
N LEU A 175 -2.73 -14.20 -6.84
CA LEU A 175 -3.28 -14.60 -5.55
C LEU A 175 -2.21 -15.25 -4.67
N ALA A 176 -1.42 -16.15 -5.22
CA ALA A 176 -0.34 -16.80 -4.48
C ALA A 176 0.76 -15.81 -4.04
N ARG A 177 1.17 -14.87 -4.93
CA ARG A 177 2.12 -13.81 -4.58
C ARG A 177 1.56 -12.88 -3.49
N ASP A 178 0.29 -12.50 -3.60
CA ASP A 178 -0.37 -11.61 -2.62
C ASP A 178 -0.53 -12.30 -1.25
N THR A 179 -0.61 -13.63 -1.19
CA THR A 179 -0.55 -14.38 0.07
C THR A 179 0.81 -14.24 0.74
N LEU A 180 1.90 -14.38 -0.01
CA LEU A 180 3.25 -14.16 0.54
C LEU A 180 3.43 -12.74 1.08
N TRP A 181 2.87 -11.74 0.39
CA TRP A 181 2.87 -10.36 0.86
C TRP A 181 2.12 -10.18 2.17
N ASP A 182 0.94 -10.78 2.31
CA ASP A 182 0.14 -10.67 3.51
C ASP A 182 0.78 -11.36 4.72
N ASP A 183 1.42 -12.50 4.49
CA ASP A 183 2.17 -13.23 5.54
C ASP A 183 3.33 -12.36 6.04
N GLU A 184 4.05 -11.70 5.13
CA GLU A 184 5.11 -10.78 5.48
C GLU A 184 4.59 -9.54 6.24
N VAL A 185 3.46 -8.97 5.80
CA VAL A 185 2.78 -7.87 6.52
C VAL A 185 2.42 -8.29 7.94
N ARG A 186 1.82 -9.48 8.14
CA ARG A 186 1.42 -9.97 9.46
C ARG A 186 2.63 -10.20 10.36
N LEU A 187 3.68 -10.84 9.82
CA LEU A 187 4.91 -11.11 10.54
C LEU A 187 5.56 -9.82 11.04
N GLN A 188 5.79 -8.88 10.14
CA GLN A 188 6.43 -7.61 10.48
C GLN A 188 5.54 -6.72 11.37
N ALA A 189 4.23 -6.69 11.15
CA ALA A 189 3.32 -5.95 12.01
C ALA A 189 3.36 -6.46 13.46
N GLY A 190 3.36 -7.79 13.65
CA GLY A 190 3.53 -8.40 14.97
C GLY A 190 4.85 -8.00 15.63
N THR A 191 5.95 -8.00 14.88
CA THR A 191 7.28 -7.60 15.38
C THR A 191 7.33 -6.14 15.82
N HIS A 192 6.62 -5.25 15.12
CA HIS A 192 6.64 -3.81 15.38
C HIS A 192 5.43 -3.29 16.18
N GLY A 193 4.56 -4.17 16.68
CA GLY A 193 3.36 -3.79 17.45
C GLY A 193 2.36 -2.94 16.64
N LEU A 194 2.28 -3.15 15.32
CA LEU A 194 1.36 -2.45 14.43
C LEU A 194 0.09 -3.24 14.20
N GLU A 195 -1.03 -2.54 14.05
CA GLU A 195 -2.34 -3.18 13.89
C GLU A 195 -2.53 -3.76 12.49
N VAL A 196 -2.96 -5.04 12.45
CA VAL A 196 -3.49 -5.70 11.25
C VAL A 196 -4.98 -5.92 11.42
N ILE A 197 -5.77 -5.38 10.48
CA ILE A 197 -7.22 -5.57 10.42
C ILE A 197 -7.52 -6.58 9.31
N THR A 198 -8.06 -7.73 9.69
CA THR A 198 -8.48 -8.75 8.72
C THR A 198 -9.79 -8.35 8.05
N ILE A 199 -9.82 -8.38 6.72
CA ILE A 199 -10.96 -8.00 5.89
C ILE A 199 -11.55 -9.25 5.24
N ASP A 200 -12.73 -9.66 5.68
CA ASP A 200 -13.48 -10.80 5.14
C ASP A 200 -14.73 -10.39 4.33
N GLY A 201 -15.01 -9.08 4.29
CA GLY A 201 -16.14 -8.48 3.61
C GLY A 201 -17.43 -8.45 4.43
N ARG A 202 -17.39 -8.84 5.69
CA ARG A 202 -18.57 -8.81 6.58
C ARG A 202 -18.74 -7.44 7.25
N THR A 203 -17.63 -6.77 7.57
CA THR A 203 -17.65 -5.44 8.17
C THR A 203 -18.06 -4.40 7.12
N PRO A 204 -19.13 -3.62 7.33
CA PRO A 204 -19.51 -2.52 6.47
C PRO A 204 -18.38 -1.47 6.36
N ILE A 205 -18.24 -0.86 5.19
CA ILE A 205 -17.24 0.20 4.97
C ILE A 205 -17.40 1.36 5.95
N ALA A 206 -18.64 1.71 6.29
CA ALA A 206 -18.92 2.78 7.26
C ALA A 206 -18.31 2.49 8.65
N ASP A 207 -18.43 1.24 9.12
CA ASP A 207 -17.92 0.82 10.42
C ASP A 207 -16.38 0.76 10.43
N LEU A 208 -15.80 0.23 9.34
CA LEU A 208 -14.34 0.24 9.17
C LEU A 208 -13.79 1.67 9.10
N THR A 209 -14.49 2.56 8.39
CA THR A 209 -14.13 3.99 8.30
C THR A 209 -14.17 4.64 9.68
N HIS A 210 -15.23 4.38 10.46
CA HIS A 210 -15.35 4.91 11.84
C HIS A 210 -14.25 4.36 12.76
N ARG A 211 -13.97 3.06 12.70
CA ARG A 211 -12.87 2.45 13.45
C ARG A 211 -11.53 3.11 13.16
N LEU A 212 -11.21 3.32 11.87
CA LEU A 212 -9.96 3.96 11.48
C LEU A 212 -9.92 5.45 11.83
N ALA A 213 -11.05 6.15 11.73
CA ALA A 213 -11.14 7.55 12.17
C ALA A 213 -10.82 7.70 13.65
N ASN A 214 -11.42 6.86 14.50
CA ASN A 214 -11.16 6.85 15.94
C ASN A 214 -9.70 6.53 16.24
N ARG A 215 -9.13 5.51 15.57
CA ARG A 215 -7.71 5.16 15.72
C ARG A 215 -6.78 6.31 15.35
N PHE A 216 -7.07 6.99 14.27
CA PHE A 216 -6.27 8.10 13.73
C PHE A 216 -6.51 9.43 14.46
N GLY A 217 -7.42 9.48 15.43
CA GLY A 217 -7.77 10.70 16.15
C GLY A 217 -8.43 11.75 15.23
N LEU A 218 -9.25 11.32 14.25
CA LEU A 218 -9.92 12.22 13.32
C LEU A 218 -11.25 12.71 13.90
N GLU A 219 -11.45 14.02 13.86
CA GLU A 219 -12.74 14.64 14.18
C GLU A 219 -13.54 14.92 12.90
N PRO A 220 -14.89 14.76 12.94
CA PRO A 220 -15.72 15.09 11.80
C PRO A 220 -15.48 16.54 11.33
N ALA A 221 -15.45 16.73 10.01
CA ALA A 221 -15.34 18.07 9.44
C ALA A 221 -16.50 18.95 9.92
N ARG A 222 -16.19 20.12 10.44
CA ARG A 222 -17.23 21.11 10.78
C ARG A 222 -17.90 21.55 9.48
N ARG A 223 -19.23 21.41 9.44
CA ARG A 223 -20.06 21.89 8.32
C ARG A 223 -20.07 23.40 8.25
#